data_d9de3ad1ff6c9d0c251c5b97e1126632
#
_entry.id   d9de3ad1ff6c9d0c251c5b97e1126632
#
_cell.length_a   1.000
_cell.length_b   1.000
_cell.length_c   1.000
_cell.angle_alpha   90.00
_cell.angle_beta   90.00
_cell.angle_gamma   90.00
#
_symmetry.space_group_name_H-M   'P 1'
#
loop_
_entity.id
_entity.type
_entity.pdbx_description
1 polymer ?
#
loop_
_entity_poly.entity_id
_entity_poly.type
_entity_poly.pdbx_seq_one_letter_code
_entity_poly.pdbx_strand_id
1 'polypeptide(L)'
;MDQQTAQDWLDQYVEAWMSYDPADISRLFSENVAYRYHPYDEPISGRDAVVASWLGQSASGDASTRDAPGTYEAEYAPVAVDGDTVVATGTSRYREVPDGPIVRTYVNCFIMRFDGEGRCREFTEYYLRRP
;
A
#
# COMPACT_ATOMS: atom_id res chain seq x y z
N MET A 1 9.59 12.79 -10.24
CA MET A 1 9.40 12.35 -8.83
C MET A 1 10.67 12.67 -8.06
N ASP A 2 10.56 13.23 -6.89
CA ASP A 2 11.70 13.47 -6.00
C ASP A 2 11.47 12.76 -4.65
N GLN A 3 12.49 12.81 -3.78
CA GLN A 3 12.46 12.12 -2.48
C GLN A 3 11.28 12.59 -1.62
N GLN A 4 11.02 13.90 -1.56
CA GLN A 4 9.96 14.44 -0.72
C GLN A 4 8.57 14.07 -1.26
N THR A 5 8.36 14.14 -2.56
CA THR A 5 7.09 13.76 -3.18
C THR A 5 6.82 12.27 -2.99
N ALA A 6 7.86 11.43 -3.09
CA ALA A 6 7.75 10.01 -2.83
C ALA A 6 7.41 9.74 -1.35
N GLN A 7 8.03 10.46 -0.40
CA GLN A 7 7.70 10.32 1.01
C GLN A 7 6.25 10.75 1.29
N ASP A 8 5.79 11.84 0.70
CA ASP A 8 4.42 12.31 0.87
C ASP A 8 3.41 11.26 0.36
N TRP A 9 3.72 10.62 -0.75
CA TRP A 9 2.88 9.55 -1.29
C TRP A 9 2.84 8.35 -0.33
N LEU A 10 3.99 7.97 0.24
CA LEU A 10 4.06 6.86 1.21
C LEU A 10 3.28 7.16 2.48
N ASP A 11 3.33 8.40 2.96
CA ASP A 11 2.56 8.83 4.12
C ASP A 11 1.05 8.73 3.83
N GLN A 12 0.63 9.14 2.64
CA GLN A 12 -0.77 9.00 2.20
C GLN A 12 -1.17 7.53 2.04
N TYR A 13 -0.26 6.68 1.60
CA TYR A 13 -0.48 5.24 1.51
C TYR A 13 -0.80 4.64 2.88
N VAL A 14 -0.02 5.00 3.90
CA VAL A 14 -0.27 4.53 5.27
C VAL A 14 -1.60 5.04 5.79
N GLU A 15 -1.92 6.32 5.56
CA GLU A 15 -3.21 6.90 5.95
C GLU A 15 -4.37 6.16 5.30
N ALA A 16 -4.26 5.82 4.01
CA ALA A 16 -5.30 5.10 3.29
C ALA A 16 -5.51 3.68 3.85
N TRP A 17 -4.44 3.00 4.26
CA TRP A 17 -4.54 1.71 4.92
C TRP A 17 -5.17 1.80 6.31
N MET A 18 -5.13 2.96 6.94
CA MET A 18 -5.76 3.17 8.24
C MET A 18 -7.22 3.61 8.10
N SER A 19 -7.53 4.44 7.11
CA SER A 19 -8.88 4.98 6.91
C SER A 19 -9.82 4.03 6.19
N TYR A 20 -9.29 3.23 5.24
CA TYR A 20 -10.07 2.47 4.27
C TYR A 20 -11.12 3.31 3.53
N ASP A 21 -10.88 4.62 3.43
CA ASP A 21 -11.74 5.52 2.66
C ASP A 21 -11.45 5.33 1.16
N PRO A 22 -12.45 4.97 0.34
CA PRO A 22 -12.25 4.78 -1.10
C PRO A 22 -11.63 5.97 -1.80
N ALA A 23 -11.94 7.21 -1.37
CA ALA A 23 -11.36 8.42 -1.94
C ALA A 23 -9.88 8.54 -1.63
N ASP A 24 -9.46 8.17 -0.41
CA ASP A 24 -8.05 8.19 -0.02
C ASP A 24 -7.25 7.16 -0.83
N ILE A 25 -7.81 5.98 -1.03
CA ILE A 25 -7.18 4.92 -1.83
C ILE A 25 -7.10 5.36 -3.30
N SER A 26 -8.18 5.88 -3.86
CA SER A 26 -8.24 6.31 -5.27
C SER A 26 -7.20 7.36 -5.62
N ARG A 27 -6.90 8.28 -4.70
CA ARG A 27 -5.93 9.35 -4.95
C ARG A 27 -4.51 8.85 -5.15
N LEU A 28 -4.20 7.66 -4.66
CA LEU A 28 -2.85 7.09 -4.73
C LEU A 28 -2.50 6.57 -6.12
N PHE A 29 -3.50 6.14 -6.90
CA PHE A 29 -3.27 5.33 -8.09
C PHE A 29 -3.80 5.99 -9.36
N SER A 30 -3.10 5.72 -10.47
CA SER A 30 -3.59 6.10 -11.80
C SER A 30 -4.78 5.21 -12.20
N GLU A 31 -5.58 5.69 -13.15
CA GLU A 31 -6.76 4.97 -13.63
C GLU A 31 -6.43 3.56 -14.14
N ASN A 32 -5.27 3.39 -14.77
CA ASN A 32 -4.83 2.13 -15.37
C ASN A 32 -3.72 1.44 -14.59
N VAL A 33 -3.66 1.63 -13.27
CA VAL A 33 -2.63 1.05 -12.42
C VAL A 33 -2.55 -0.47 -12.55
N ALA A 34 -1.32 -1.00 -12.48
CA ALA A 34 -1.05 -2.42 -12.33
C ALA A 34 -0.50 -2.65 -10.91
N TYR A 35 -1.22 -3.39 -10.10
CA TYR A 35 -0.94 -3.54 -8.67
C TYR A 35 -0.70 -5.01 -8.32
N ARG A 36 0.41 -5.29 -7.63
CA ARG A 36 0.73 -6.64 -7.16
C ARG A 36 1.05 -6.64 -5.68
N TYR A 37 0.34 -7.49 -4.92
CA TYR A 37 0.69 -7.77 -3.53
C TYR A 37 1.96 -8.62 -3.43
N HIS A 38 2.27 -9.39 -4.45
CA HIS A 38 3.47 -10.24 -4.53
C HIS A 38 4.04 -10.16 -5.95
N PRO A 39 5.37 -10.26 -6.11
CA PRO A 39 5.98 -10.11 -7.44
C PRO A 39 5.59 -11.20 -8.43
N TYR A 40 5.13 -12.34 -7.96
CA TYR A 40 4.73 -13.47 -8.80
C TYR A 40 3.24 -13.47 -9.18
N ASP A 41 2.44 -12.51 -8.65
CA ASP A 41 1.02 -12.44 -8.93
C ASP A 41 0.73 -11.86 -10.31
N GLU A 42 -0.37 -12.27 -10.93
CA GLU A 42 -0.97 -11.49 -12.01
C GLU A 42 -1.41 -10.13 -11.44
N PRO A 43 -1.20 -9.02 -12.15
CA PRO A 43 -1.54 -7.73 -11.60
C PRO A 43 -3.05 -7.54 -11.48
N ILE A 44 -3.46 -6.87 -10.40
CA ILE A 44 -4.78 -6.27 -10.32
C ILE A 44 -4.74 -5.04 -11.21
N SER A 45 -5.58 -5.01 -12.24
CA SER A 45 -5.55 -3.97 -13.27
C SER A 45 -6.67 -2.97 -13.07
N GLY A 46 -6.30 -1.70 -12.97
CA GLY A 46 -7.24 -0.59 -12.86
C GLY A 46 -7.48 -0.14 -11.42
N ARG A 47 -7.67 1.16 -11.28
CA ARG A 47 -7.84 1.81 -9.97
C ARG A 47 -9.04 1.28 -9.20
N ASP A 48 -10.18 1.11 -9.86
CA ASP A 48 -11.40 0.65 -9.18
C ASP A 48 -11.23 -0.77 -8.63
N ALA A 49 -10.52 -1.64 -9.36
CA ALA A 49 -10.24 -2.99 -8.90
C ALA A 49 -9.28 -2.99 -7.70
N VAL A 50 -8.30 -2.09 -7.68
CA VAL A 50 -7.39 -1.93 -6.53
C VAL A 50 -8.16 -1.44 -5.31
N VAL A 51 -9.01 -0.44 -5.47
CA VAL A 51 -9.84 0.07 -4.37
C VAL A 51 -10.72 -1.06 -3.81
N ALA A 52 -11.39 -1.80 -4.67
CA ALA A 52 -12.23 -2.93 -4.26
C ALA A 52 -11.42 -3.99 -3.50
N SER A 53 -10.22 -4.30 -3.98
CA SER A 53 -9.32 -5.26 -3.34
C SER A 53 -8.93 -4.81 -1.92
N TRP A 54 -8.52 -3.54 -1.76
CA TRP A 54 -8.15 -3.00 -0.45
C TRP A 54 -9.32 -3.01 0.53
N LEU A 55 -10.53 -2.74 0.03
CA LEU A 55 -11.73 -2.73 0.86
C LEU A 55 -12.20 -4.14 1.24
N GLY A 56 -11.52 -5.18 0.75
CA GLY A 56 -11.93 -6.56 0.97
C GLY A 56 -13.24 -6.90 0.29
N GLN A 57 -13.60 -6.17 -0.77
CA GLN A 57 -14.81 -6.41 -1.53
C GLN A 57 -14.57 -7.56 -2.51
N SER A 58 -14.76 -8.77 -2.01
CA SER A 58 -14.86 -9.95 -2.88
C SER A 58 -16.22 -9.95 -3.58
N ALA A 59 -16.48 -10.95 -4.42
CA ALA A 59 -17.79 -11.13 -5.06
C ALA A 59 -18.95 -11.18 -4.04
N SER A 60 -18.67 -11.51 -2.78
CA SER A 60 -19.65 -11.51 -1.69
C SER A 60 -19.80 -10.15 -0.99
N GLY A 61 -18.95 -9.18 -1.29
CA GLY A 61 -18.95 -7.88 -0.61
C GLY A 61 -18.40 -7.92 0.81
N ASP A 62 -17.74 -9.00 1.22
CA ASP A 62 -17.21 -9.17 2.57
C ASP A 62 -16.01 -8.26 2.80
N ALA A 63 -16.04 -7.50 3.90
CA ALA A 63 -14.97 -6.58 4.32
C ALA A 63 -14.12 -7.14 5.46
N SER A 64 -14.18 -8.46 5.71
CA SER A 64 -13.49 -9.12 6.84
C SER A 64 -11.96 -9.08 6.75
N THR A 65 -11.40 -8.78 5.56
CA THR A 65 -9.96 -8.70 5.36
C THR A 65 -9.34 -7.37 5.76
N ARG A 66 -10.16 -6.38 6.11
CA ARG A 66 -9.67 -5.07 6.56
C ARG A 66 -9.11 -5.17 7.97
N ASP A 67 -8.03 -4.41 8.20
CA ASP A 67 -7.51 -4.28 9.55
C ASP A 67 -8.46 -3.42 10.39
N ALA A 68 -8.70 -3.85 11.63
CA ALA A 68 -9.51 -3.06 12.55
C ALA A 68 -8.79 -1.76 12.94
N PRO A 69 -9.51 -0.68 13.23
CA PRO A 69 -8.87 0.57 13.66
C PRO A 69 -7.94 0.36 14.85
N GLY A 70 -6.74 0.95 14.79
CA GLY A 70 -5.74 0.87 15.86
C GLY A 70 -4.93 -0.42 15.91
N THR A 71 -5.11 -1.33 14.95
CA THR A 71 -4.39 -2.62 14.92
C THR A 71 -3.25 -2.66 13.90
N TYR A 72 -3.13 -1.65 13.06
CA TYR A 72 -2.09 -1.53 12.03
C TYR A 72 -1.31 -0.24 12.21
N GLU A 73 0.01 -0.34 12.11
CA GLU A 73 0.91 0.80 12.01
C GLU A 73 2.05 0.47 11.06
N ALA A 74 2.56 1.46 10.37
CA ALA A 74 3.68 1.27 9.45
C ALA A 74 4.42 2.57 9.21
N GLU A 75 5.70 2.44 8.84
CA GLU A 75 6.50 3.52 8.31
C GLU A 75 7.27 3.04 7.09
N TYR A 76 7.27 3.85 6.03
CA TYR A 76 8.00 3.58 4.80
C TYR A 76 8.74 4.83 4.37
N ALA A 77 9.89 4.64 3.72
CA ALA A 77 10.66 5.75 3.18
C ALA A 77 11.31 5.35 1.85
N PRO A 78 11.45 6.29 0.90
CA PRO A 78 12.13 6.01 -0.35
C PRO A 78 13.62 5.84 -0.10
N VAL A 79 14.21 4.77 -0.65
CA VAL A 79 15.64 4.52 -0.61
C VAL A 79 16.32 4.87 -1.93
N ALA A 80 15.55 4.94 -3.01
CA ALA A 80 16.03 5.35 -4.32
C ALA A 80 14.89 5.96 -5.14
N VAL A 81 15.20 7.01 -5.85
CA VAL A 81 14.30 7.63 -6.84
C VAL A 81 15.11 7.84 -8.11
N ASP A 82 14.63 7.29 -9.22
CA ASP A 82 15.24 7.45 -10.53
C ASP A 82 14.14 7.73 -11.55
N GLY A 83 14.02 8.99 -11.98
CA GLY A 83 12.95 9.41 -12.86
C GLY A 83 11.58 9.19 -12.20
N ASP A 84 10.77 8.34 -12.79
CA ASP A 84 9.44 7.98 -12.30
C ASP A 84 9.44 6.71 -11.43
N THR A 85 10.60 6.09 -11.24
CA THR A 85 10.74 4.85 -10.47
C THR A 85 11.16 5.16 -9.04
N VAL A 86 10.45 4.57 -8.08
CA VAL A 86 10.73 4.71 -6.65
C VAL A 86 10.86 3.32 -6.03
N VAL A 87 11.93 3.13 -5.27
CA VAL A 87 12.08 1.96 -4.40
C VAL A 87 11.97 2.44 -2.97
N ALA A 88 11.05 1.86 -2.22
CA ALA A 88 10.83 2.21 -0.82
C ALA A 88 10.95 0.98 0.06
N THR A 89 11.41 1.18 1.28
CA THR A 89 11.45 0.12 2.29
C THR A 89 10.76 0.60 3.56
N GLY A 90 10.35 -0.34 4.38
CA GLY A 90 9.76 -0.02 5.66
C GLY A 90 9.33 -1.24 6.45
N THR A 91 8.58 -0.98 7.49
CA THR A 91 8.11 -2.01 8.42
C THR A 91 6.63 -1.78 8.70
N SER A 92 5.86 -2.85 8.72
CA SER A 92 4.46 -2.83 9.15
C SER A 92 4.27 -3.76 10.34
N ARG A 93 3.42 -3.34 11.28
CA ARG A 93 3.17 -4.04 12.54
C ARG A 93 1.68 -4.17 12.77
N TYR A 94 1.29 -5.30 13.32
CA TYR A 94 -0.11 -5.63 13.54
C TYR A 94 -0.35 -6.06 14.98
N ARG A 95 -1.50 -5.61 15.52
CA ARG A 95 -2.01 -6.00 16.83
C ARG A 95 -3.38 -6.66 16.65
N GLU A 96 -3.76 -7.54 17.55
CA GLU A 96 -5.11 -8.13 17.53
C GLU A 96 -6.16 -7.14 18.04
N VAL A 97 -5.78 -6.31 19.01
CA VAL A 97 -6.64 -5.27 19.60
C VAL A 97 -5.86 -3.96 19.70
N PRO A 98 -6.53 -2.80 19.64
CA PRO A 98 -5.87 -1.51 19.88
C PRO A 98 -5.15 -1.52 21.23
N ASP A 99 -3.93 -0.92 21.24
CA ASP A 99 -3.07 -0.85 22.43
C ASP A 99 -2.59 -2.21 22.96
N GLY A 100 -2.87 -3.29 22.24
CA GLY A 100 -2.36 -4.62 22.56
C GLY A 100 -0.92 -4.83 22.10
N PRO A 101 -0.32 -5.99 22.41
CA PRO A 101 1.04 -6.29 21.94
C PRO A 101 1.08 -6.50 20.43
N ILE A 102 2.24 -6.22 19.83
CA ILE A 102 2.48 -6.51 18.42
C ILE A 102 2.58 -8.02 18.26
N VAL A 103 1.72 -8.57 17.37
CA VAL A 103 1.65 -10.02 17.11
C VAL A 103 2.31 -10.41 15.79
N ARG A 104 2.45 -9.46 14.84
CA ARG A 104 3.12 -9.70 13.56
C ARG A 104 3.88 -8.46 13.13
N THR A 105 5.06 -8.68 12.57
CA THR A 105 5.88 -7.62 11.96
C THR A 105 6.33 -8.10 10.60
N TYR A 106 6.21 -7.21 9.61
CA TYR A 106 6.70 -7.46 8.25
C TYR A 106 7.76 -6.44 7.90
N VAL A 107 8.75 -6.89 7.15
CA VAL A 107 9.72 -6.02 6.47
C VAL A 107 9.29 -5.93 5.01
N ASN A 108 9.12 -4.71 4.52
CA ASN A 108 8.50 -4.43 3.23
C ASN A 108 9.45 -3.71 2.29
N CYS A 109 9.32 -4.03 1.00
CA CYS A 109 9.96 -3.29 -0.08
C CYS A 109 8.92 -3.07 -1.18
N PHE A 110 8.76 -1.82 -1.61
CA PHE A 110 7.88 -1.46 -2.72
C PHE A 110 8.71 -1.03 -3.91
N ILE A 111 8.40 -1.58 -5.07
CA ILE A 111 8.93 -1.06 -6.34
C ILE A 111 7.75 -0.45 -7.07
N MET A 112 7.86 0.85 -7.38
CA MET A 112 6.76 1.65 -7.89
C MET A 112 7.18 2.47 -9.08
N ARG A 113 6.21 2.72 -9.98
CA ARG A 113 6.36 3.72 -11.04
C ARG A 113 5.19 4.68 -10.98
N PHE A 114 5.50 5.95 -11.23
CA PHE A 114 4.54 7.04 -11.13
C PHE A 114 4.25 7.65 -12.50
N ASP A 115 3.04 8.19 -12.66
CA ASP A 115 2.69 8.98 -13.84
C ASP A 115 3.10 10.46 -13.66
N GLY A 116 2.82 11.29 -14.67
CA GLY A 116 3.17 12.71 -14.63
C GLY A 116 2.34 13.53 -13.63
N GLU A 117 1.29 12.95 -13.04
CA GLU A 117 0.43 13.61 -12.06
C GLU A 117 0.75 13.17 -10.62
N GLY A 118 1.80 12.36 -10.44
CA GLY A 118 2.21 11.89 -9.12
C GLY A 118 1.39 10.73 -8.58
N ARG A 119 0.64 10.06 -9.44
CA ARG A 119 -0.11 8.84 -9.08
C ARG A 119 0.67 7.61 -9.46
N CYS A 120 0.57 6.57 -8.64
CA CYS A 120 1.25 5.31 -8.89
C CYS A 120 0.56 4.55 -10.02
N ARG A 121 1.32 4.21 -11.07
CA ARG A 121 0.83 3.42 -12.22
C ARG A 121 1.29 1.96 -12.20
N GLU A 122 2.33 1.64 -11.45
CA GLU A 122 2.77 0.28 -11.19
C GLU A 122 3.22 0.18 -9.75
N PHE A 123 2.73 -0.85 -9.06
CA PHE A 123 3.07 -1.11 -7.67
C PHE A 123 3.32 -2.59 -7.50
N THR A 124 4.46 -2.95 -6.93
CA THR A 124 4.76 -4.33 -6.56
C THR A 124 5.32 -4.36 -5.16
N GLU A 125 4.73 -5.16 -4.31
CA GLU A 125 5.19 -5.36 -2.94
C GLU A 125 6.01 -6.63 -2.83
N TYR A 126 7.10 -6.53 -2.05
CA TYR A 126 7.90 -7.65 -1.58
C TYR A 126 7.88 -7.56 -0.06
N TYR A 127 7.45 -8.62 0.62
CA TYR A 127 7.45 -8.57 2.07
C TYR A 127 7.83 -9.91 2.67
N LEU A 128 8.45 -9.82 3.85
CA LEU A 128 8.86 -10.97 4.64
C LEU A 128 8.33 -10.79 6.05
N ARG A 129 7.70 -11.82 6.57
CA ARG A 129 7.28 -11.82 7.98
C ARG A 129 8.51 -12.07 8.84
N ARG A 130 8.69 -11.22 9.85
CA ARG A 130 9.76 -11.39 10.83
C ARG A 130 9.47 -12.65 11.67
N PRO A 131 10.48 -13.54 11.85
CA PRO A 131 10.33 -14.73 12.68
C PRO A 131 10.16 -14.42 14.17
#